data_3dd593f44ff7f55ff831b66372cf02e3
#
_entry.id   3dd593f44ff7f55ff831b66372cf02e3
#
_cell.length_a   1.000
_cell.length_b   1.000
_cell.length_c   1.000
_cell.angle_alpha   90.00
_cell.angle_beta   90.00
_cell.angle_gamma   90.00
#
_symmetry.space_group_name_H-M   'P 1'
#
loop_
_entity.id
_entity.type
_entity.pdbx_description
1 polymer ?
#
loop_
_entity_poly.entity_id
_entity_poly.type
_entity_poly.pdbx_seq_one_letter_code
_entity_poly.pdbx_strand_id
1 'polypeptide(L)'
;MIHPVNANKLQVLHETSGAHVDPDVLRREGKVFFIGGNLPIHSTLETMYESYCQESSALFHVTFGAAEMFEHNLEMVRQIKHNFTIRIMGRIGYPLSPEQVEQLYLGGLDILDIPLSNYESYPDDRDDADRDRWLTAINAATFAFSRWSVVSEITVEHAAPREVRNRINEMLANGVIPLLKPAGEGNLNNLEERMNLYSFLAAQWHRHQVPLKPIEPLLQLTTPFDFAESSGFLQGIIDKIRDHRTLATSDLRRHLRTSGAEASFESAGL
;
A
#
# COMPACT_ATOMS: atom_id res chain seq x y z
N MET A 1 20.29 3.18 -3.29
CA MET A 1 20.79 2.38 -4.44
C MET A 1 19.68 2.41 -5.49
N ILE A 2 19.99 2.67 -6.77
CA ILE A 2 18.97 2.64 -7.83
C ILE A 2 18.75 1.16 -8.15
N HIS A 3 17.50 0.71 -8.04
CA HIS A 3 17.15 -0.68 -8.35
C HIS A 3 17.15 -0.89 -9.88
N PRO A 4 17.87 -1.88 -10.40
CA PRO A 4 17.87 -2.17 -11.82
C PRO A 4 16.48 -2.69 -12.25
N VAL A 5 16.04 -2.28 -13.45
CA VAL A 5 14.79 -2.76 -14.05
C VAL A 5 15.07 -4.05 -14.81
N ASN A 6 14.39 -5.12 -14.44
CA ASN A 6 14.49 -6.43 -15.08
C ASN A 6 13.44 -6.55 -16.20
N ALA A 7 13.89 -6.57 -17.45
CA ALA A 7 13.00 -6.62 -18.61
C ALA A 7 12.15 -7.90 -18.67
N ASN A 8 12.73 -9.05 -18.29
CA ASN A 8 12.01 -10.33 -18.29
C ASN A 8 10.89 -10.31 -17.24
N LYS A 9 11.18 -9.78 -16.05
CA LYS A 9 10.20 -9.65 -14.99
C LYS A 9 9.08 -8.68 -15.38
N LEU A 10 9.40 -7.58 -16.06
CA LEU A 10 8.42 -6.64 -16.59
C LEU A 10 7.44 -7.32 -17.56
N GLN A 11 7.95 -8.19 -18.43
CA GLN A 11 7.11 -8.95 -19.36
C GLN A 11 6.18 -9.93 -18.64
N VAL A 12 6.68 -10.67 -17.65
CA VAL A 12 5.87 -11.60 -16.85
C VAL A 12 4.78 -10.87 -16.07
N LEU A 13 5.10 -9.73 -15.45
CA LEU A 13 4.14 -8.91 -14.71
C LEU A 13 3.02 -8.37 -15.60
N HIS A 14 3.30 -8.13 -16.89
CA HIS A 14 2.30 -7.74 -17.86
C HIS A 14 1.25 -8.83 -18.11
N GLU A 15 1.68 -10.10 -18.14
CA GLU A 15 0.80 -11.24 -18.39
C GLU A 15 -0.03 -11.64 -17.15
N THR A 16 0.47 -11.33 -15.94
CA THR A 16 -0.12 -11.77 -14.67
C THR A 16 -0.86 -10.66 -13.89
N SER A 17 -0.96 -9.47 -14.48
CA SER A 17 -1.52 -8.28 -13.84
C SER A 17 -2.97 -8.48 -13.40
N GLY A 18 -3.22 -8.49 -12.10
CA GLY A 18 -4.57 -8.51 -11.48
C GLY A 18 -4.80 -9.54 -10.40
N ALA A 19 -3.99 -10.58 -10.30
CA ALA A 19 -4.21 -11.70 -9.37
C ALA A 19 -4.02 -11.35 -7.87
N HIS A 20 -3.48 -10.18 -7.55
CA HIS A 20 -3.07 -9.81 -6.19
C HIS A 20 -4.06 -8.97 -5.40
N VAL A 21 -5.16 -8.57 -5.99
CA VAL A 21 -6.08 -7.57 -5.44
C VAL A 21 -7.53 -8.06 -5.31
N ASP A 22 -7.72 -9.36 -5.18
CA ASP A 22 -9.05 -9.96 -5.05
C ASP A 22 -9.50 -9.92 -3.58
N PRO A 23 -10.65 -9.27 -3.25
CA PRO A 23 -11.15 -9.18 -1.88
C PRO A 23 -11.74 -10.50 -1.34
N ASP A 24 -11.80 -11.55 -2.13
CA ASP A 24 -12.36 -12.86 -1.77
C ASP A 24 -11.30 -13.96 -1.62
N VAL A 25 -10.01 -13.62 -1.75
CA VAL A 25 -8.90 -14.59 -1.75
C VAL A 25 -8.03 -14.45 -0.51
N LEU A 26 -7.67 -15.59 0.08
CA LEU A 26 -6.61 -15.71 1.09
C LEU A 26 -5.42 -16.44 0.46
N ARG A 27 -4.28 -15.76 0.30
CA ARG A 27 -3.12 -16.32 -0.37
C ARG A 27 -1.82 -15.80 0.20
N ARG A 28 -0.87 -16.71 0.32
CA ARG A 28 0.51 -16.36 0.62
C ARG A 28 1.36 -16.42 -0.64
N GLU A 29 2.20 -15.41 -0.84
CA GLU A 29 3.16 -15.37 -1.93
C GLU A 29 4.48 -14.74 -1.43
N GLY A 30 5.54 -15.52 -1.41
CA GLY A 30 6.80 -15.11 -0.81
C GLY A 30 6.61 -14.67 0.65
N LYS A 31 6.99 -13.44 0.95
CA LYS A 31 6.88 -12.85 2.29
C LYS A 31 5.62 -11.98 2.48
N VAL A 32 4.71 -11.98 1.52
CA VAL A 32 3.44 -11.26 1.60
C VAL A 32 2.30 -12.23 1.83
N PHE A 33 1.41 -11.88 2.75
CA PHE A 33 0.14 -12.56 2.93
C PHE A 33 -0.97 -11.66 2.40
N PHE A 34 -1.63 -12.08 1.31
CA PHE A 34 -2.75 -11.38 0.71
C PHE A 34 -4.04 -11.84 1.36
N ILE A 35 -4.81 -10.92 1.89
CA ILE A 35 -6.01 -11.16 2.70
C ILE A 35 -7.17 -10.41 2.05
N GLY A 36 -8.16 -11.14 1.58
CA GLY A 36 -9.38 -10.55 1.07
C GLY A 36 -10.28 -10.03 2.19
N GLY A 37 -10.71 -8.80 2.09
CA GLY A 37 -11.54 -8.15 3.09
C GLY A 37 -12.97 -8.68 3.18
N ASN A 38 -13.48 -9.40 2.15
CA ASN A 38 -14.80 -10.03 2.19
C ASN A 38 -14.80 -11.37 2.95
N LEU A 39 -13.64 -11.87 3.35
CA LEU A 39 -13.53 -13.16 4.02
C LEU A 39 -14.07 -13.13 5.46
N PRO A 40 -14.55 -14.25 5.99
CA PRO A 40 -14.95 -14.35 7.40
C PRO A 40 -13.75 -14.17 8.33
N ILE A 41 -13.85 -13.28 9.33
CA ILE A 41 -12.72 -12.88 10.17
C ILE A 41 -12.09 -14.07 10.90
N HIS A 42 -12.87 -14.86 11.64
CA HIS A 42 -12.34 -15.90 12.52
C HIS A 42 -11.60 -17.01 11.77
N SER A 43 -12.20 -17.58 10.74
CA SER A 43 -11.56 -18.65 9.94
C SER A 43 -10.34 -18.14 9.16
N THR A 44 -10.36 -16.87 8.75
CA THR A 44 -9.21 -16.22 8.11
C THR A 44 -8.04 -16.10 9.07
N LEU A 45 -8.27 -15.62 10.30
CA LEU A 45 -7.24 -15.51 11.32
C LEU A 45 -6.65 -16.87 11.71
N GLU A 46 -7.48 -17.90 11.83
CA GLU A 46 -7.04 -19.27 12.12
C GLU A 46 -6.08 -19.78 11.04
N THR A 47 -6.48 -19.67 9.76
CA THR A 47 -5.62 -20.04 8.62
C THR A 47 -4.33 -19.23 8.57
N MET A 48 -4.42 -17.93 8.84
CA MET A 48 -3.24 -17.04 8.90
C MET A 48 -2.28 -17.48 10.01
N TYR A 49 -2.80 -17.84 11.19
CA TYR A 49 -2.00 -18.27 12.33
C TYR A 49 -1.25 -19.56 12.02
N GLU A 50 -1.93 -20.56 11.46
CA GLU A 50 -1.32 -21.82 11.03
C GLU A 50 -0.20 -21.59 10.01
N SER A 51 -0.45 -20.77 9.00
CA SER A 51 0.55 -20.44 7.98
C SER A 51 1.73 -19.63 8.54
N TYR A 52 1.47 -18.69 9.45
CA TYR A 52 2.49 -17.86 10.08
C TYR A 52 3.43 -18.67 11.00
N CYS A 53 2.89 -19.71 11.67
CA CYS A 53 3.69 -20.64 12.47
C CYS A 53 4.62 -21.50 11.62
N GLN A 54 4.26 -21.77 10.37
CA GLN A 54 5.11 -22.54 9.45
C GLN A 54 6.25 -21.70 8.89
N GLU A 55 5.93 -20.45 8.49
CA GLU A 55 6.91 -19.51 7.92
C GLU A 55 6.46 -18.07 8.14
N SER A 56 7.33 -17.21 8.66
CA SER A 56 7.00 -15.82 8.95
C SER A 56 6.80 -15.00 7.67
N SER A 57 5.68 -14.28 7.60
CA SER A 57 5.47 -13.22 6.60
C SER A 57 6.15 -11.92 7.06
N ALA A 58 6.43 -11.01 6.15
CA ALA A 58 6.99 -9.69 6.43
C ALA A 58 5.96 -8.56 6.24
N LEU A 59 4.89 -8.83 5.49
CA LEU A 59 3.82 -7.88 5.20
C LEU A 59 2.48 -8.61 5.08
N PHE A 60 1.45 -8.08 5.72
CA PHE A 60 0.07 -8.43 5.48
C PHE A 60 -0.57 -7.38 4.58
N HIS A 61 -1.13 -7.82 3.45
CA HIS A 61 -1.78 -6.97 2.47
C HIS A 61 -3.28 -7.27 2.46
N VAL A 62 -4.08 -6.37 3.04
CA VAL A 62 -5.54 -6.51 3.09
C VAL A 62 -6.15 -5.77 1.90
N THR A 63 -6.89 -6.47 1.06
CA THR A 63 -7.66 -5.88 -0.04
C THR A 63 -9.10 -5.67 0.41
N PHE A 64 -9.51 -4.44 0.57
CA PHE A 64 -10.86 -4.10 0.97
C PHE A 64 -11.86 -4.43 -0.16
N GLY A 65 -13.02 -4.96 0.19
CA GLY A 65 -14.13 -5.19 -0.70
C GLY A 65 -14.85 -3.92 -1.11
N ALA A 66 -16.17 -4.01 -1.32
CA ALA A 66 -17.00 -2.85 -1.62
C ALA A 66 -17.10 -1.89 -0.43
N ALA A 67 -17.51 -0.64 -0.69
CA ALA A 67 -17.57 0.41 0.33
C ALA A 67 -18.52 0.06 1.50
N GLU A 68 -19.56 -0.71 1.24
CA GLU A 68 -20.51 -1.20 2.23
C GLU A 68 -19.87 -2.17 3.24
N MET A 69 -18.76 -2.79 2.88
CA MET A 69 -17.99 -3.71 3.72
C MET A 69 -16.93 -3.00 4.57
N PHE A 70 -16.89 -1.66 4.56
CA PHE A 70 -15.84 -0.90 5.24
C PHE A 70 -15.67 -1.29 6.72
N GLU A 71 -16.77 -1.35 7.49
CA GLU A 71 -16.72 -1.69 8.93
C GLU A 71 -16.22 -3.12 9.17
N HIS A 72 -16.64 -4.07 8.34
CA HIS A 72 -16.15 -5.44 8.41
C HIS A 72 -14.65 -5.52 8.12
N ASN A 73 -14.19 -4.81 7.09
CA ASN A 73 -12.77 -4.76 6.72
C ASN A 73 -11.93 -4.04 7.80
N LEU A 74 -12.47 -2.99 8.40
CA LEU A 74 -11.82 -2.30 9.51
C LEU A 74 -11.67 -3.22 10.73
N GLU A 75 -12.72 -4.00 11.05
CA GLU A 75 -12.63 -4.99 12.13
C GLU A 75 -11.63 -6.12 11.80
N MET A 76 -11.55 -6.59 10.56
CA MET A 76 -10.51 -7.50 10.11
C MET A 76 -9.11 -6.95 10.40
N VAL A 77 -8.85 -5.69 10.06
CA VAL A 77 -7.56 -5.02 10.34
C VAL A 77 -7.28 -4.97 11.85
N ARG A 78 -8.27 -4.61 12.67
CA ARG A 78 -8.13 -4.59 14.14
C ARG A 78 -7.77 -5.95 14.71
N GLN A 79 -8.45 -6.99 14.27
CA GLN A 79 -8.21 -8.36 14.72
C GLN A 79 -6.84 -8.87 14.26
N ILE A 80 -6.43 -8.57 13.04
CA ILE A 80 -5.08 -8.89 12.58
C ILE A 80 -4.03 -8.16 13.42
N LYS A 81 -4.21 -6.86 13.68
CA LYS A 81 -3.27 -6.06 14.47
C LYS A 81 -3.18 -6.53 15.92
N HIS A 82 -4.29 -7.00 16.48
CA HIS A 82 -4.33 -7.55 17.84
C HIS A 82 -3.57 -8.88 17.95
N ASN A 83 -3.66 -9.73 16.94
CA ASN A 83 -3.13 -11.09 16.98
C ASN A 83 -1.70 -11.23 16.42
N PHE A 84 -1.26 -10.29 15.58
CA PHE A 84 0.02 -10.39 14.88
C PHE A 84 0.84 -9.09 15.00
N THR A 85 2.11 -9.25 15.40
CA THR A 85 3.08 -8.14 15.42
C THR A 85 3.74 -8.00 14.04
N ILE A 86 2.95 -7.57 13.05
CA ILE A 86 3.41 -7.43 11.67
C ILE A 86 2.87 -6.14 11.06
N ARG A 87 3.48 -5.68 9.97
CA ARG A 87 3.02 -4.51 9.23
C ARG A 87 1.80 -4.88 8.39
N ILE A 88 0.78 -4.02 8.44
CA ILE A 88 -0.45 -4.18 7.68
C ILE A 88 -0.54 -3.07 6.65
N MET A 89 -0.70 -3.43 5.39
CA MET A 89 -1.02 -2.53 4.27
C MET A 89 -2.45 -2.80 3.83
N GLY A 90 -3.27 -1.76 3.73
CA GLY A 90 -4.65 -1.86 3.24
C GLY A 90 -4.78 -1.22 1.87
N ARG A 91 -5.27 -1.97 0.88
CA ARG A 91 -5.62 -1.46 -0.45
C ARG A 91 -7.11 -1.23 -0.53
N ILE A 92 -7.52 0.01 -0.85
CA ILE A 92 -8.91 0.44 -0.86
C ILE A 92 -9.24 1.07 -2.20
N GLY A 93 -10.11 0.39 -2.95
CA GLY A 93 -10.44 0.69 -4.33
C GLY A 93 -11.56 1.71 -4.55
N TYR A 94 -11.93 2.47 -3.53
CA TYR A 94 -12.94 3.53 -3.55
C TYR A 94 -12.48 4.75 -2.74
N PRO A 95 -13.02 5.96 -3.00
CA PRO A 95 -12.66 7.15 -2.24
C PRO A 95 -13.16 7.07 -0.80
N LEU A 96 -12.27 7.38 0.15
CA LEU A 96 -12.54 7.37 1.58
C LEU A 96 -12.92 8.78 2.07
N SER A 97 -13.81 8.84 3.08
CA SER A 97 -13.98 10.07 3.84
C SER A 97 -12.78 10.31 4.80
N PRO A 98 -12.54 11.55 5.24
CA PRO A 98 -11.50 11.83 6.23
C PRO A 98 -11.67 11.03 7.53
N GLU A 99 -12.90 10.81 7.97
CA GLU A 99 -13.25 10.02 9.15
C GLU A 99 -12.88 8.55 8.96
N GLN A 100 -13.16 7.97 7.79
CA GLN A 100 -12.77 6.60 7.46
C GLN A 100 -11.24 6.44 7.44
N VAL A 101 -10.52 7.42 6.90
CA VAL A 101 -9.04 7.44 6.90
C VAL A 101 -8.51 7.42 8.34
N GLU A 102 -9.07 8.24 9.23
CA GLU A 102 -8.66 8.27 10.64
C GLU A 102 -9.00 6.95 11.35
N GLN A 103 -10.18 6.37 11.10
CA GLN A 103 -10.58 5.06 11.64
C GLN A 103 -9.62 3.95 11.22
N LEU A 104 -9.17 3.93 9.96
CA LEU A 104 -8.17 2.97 9.48
C LEU A 104 -6.82 3.12 10.20
N TYR A 105 -6.37 4.35 10.36
CA TYR A 105 -5.14 4.63 11.11
C TYR A 105 -5.24 4.15 12.55
N LEU A 106 -6.32 4.53 13.26
CA LEU A 106 -6.56 4.13 14.64
C LEU A 106 -6.81 2.62 14.77
N GLY A 107 -7.43 1.99 13.78
CA GLY A 107 -7.68 0.55 13.71
C GLY A 107 -6.42 -0.30 13.55
N GLY A 108 -5.26 0.33 13.27
CA GLY A 108 -3.97 -0.38 13.25
C GLY A 108 -3.37 -0.55 11.86
N LEU A 109 -3.95 0.07 10.82
CA LEU A 109 -3.36 0.07 9.49
C LEU A 109 -2.05 0.86 9.49
N ASP A 110 -0.97 0.28 8.98
CA ASP A 110 0.35 0.91 8.96
C ASP A 110 0.62 1.64 7.65
N ILE A 111 0.10 1.11 6.55
CA ILE A 111 0.26 1.66 5.19
C ILE A 111 -1.09 1.64 4.50
N LEU A 112 -1.47 2.76 3.91
CA LEU A 112 -2.71 2.91 3.16
C LEU A 112 -2.40 3.03 1.67
N ASP A 113 -2.94 2.11 0.86
CA ASP A 113 -2.89 2.13 -0.61
C ASP A 113 -4.23 2.59 -1.18
N ILE A 114 -4.23 3.77 -1.80
CA ILE A 114 -5.36 4.35 -2.50
C ILE A 114 -5.03 4.37 -4.00
N PRO A 115 -5.43 3.35 -4.79
CA PRO A 115 -5.02 3.23 -6.19
C PRO A 115 -5.76 4.24 -7.06
N LEU A 116 -5.11 5.34 -7.44
CA LEU A 116 -5.64 6.30 -8.42
C LEU A 116 -5.87 5.66 -9.79
N SER A 117 -5.20 4.56 -10.08
CA SER A 117 -5.46 3.76 -11.28
C SER A 117 -6.93 3.35 -11.42
N ASN A 118 -7.65 3.16 -10.32
CA ASN A 118 -9.09 2.86 -10.36
C ASN A 118 -9.89 4.05 -10.85
N TYR A 119 -9.50 5.27 -10.50
CA TYR A 119 -10.09 6.49 -11.02
C TYR A 119 -9.73 6.69 -12.50
N GLU A 120 -8.50 6.47 -12.89
CA GLU A 120 -7.96 6.76 -14.22
C GLU A 120 -8.42 5.78 -15.31
N SER A 121 -8.81 4.56 -14.93
CA SER A 121 -9.19 3.50 -15.88
C SER A 121 -10.54 3.74 -16.59
N TYR A 122 -11.33 4.74 -16.17
CA TYR A 122 -12.67 5.02 -16.73
C TYR A 122 -12.86 6.53 -16.99
N PRO A 123 -12.15 7.15 -17.96
CA PRO A 123 -12.15 8.60 -18.16
C PRO A 123 -13.47 9.19 -18.64
N ASP A 124 -14.28 8.41 -19.37
CA ASP A 124 -15.48 8.93 -20.06
C ASP A 124 -16.73 9.07 -19.19
N ASP A 125 -16.76 8.46 -17.99
CA ASP A 125 -17.96 8.37 -17.12
C ASP A 125 -17.83 9.17 -15.81
N ARG A 126 -16.78 10.01 -15.66
CA ARG A 126 -16.46 10.61 -14.34
C ARG A 126 -16.69 12.10 -14.28
N ASP A 127 -17.44 12.45 -13.25
CA ASP A 127 -17.69 13.82 -12.80
C ASP A 127 -16.45 14.38 -12.06
N ASP A 128 -16.21 15.68 -12.16
CA ASP A 128 -15.20 16.40 -11.39
C ASP A 128 -15.35 16.15 -9.86
N ALA A 129 -16.59 15.95 -9.39
CA ALA A 129 -16.88 15.61 -8.01
C ALA A 129 -16.29 14.26 -7.57
N ASP A 130 -16.16 13.27 -8.45
CA ASP A 130 -15.54 11.99 -8.12
C ASP A 130 -14.03 12.14 -7.97
N ARG A 131 -13.40 12.90 -8.87
CA ARG A 131 -11.99 13.26 -8.77
C ARG A 131 -11.66 13.95 -7.45
N ASP A 132 -12.49 14.90 -7.04
CA ASP A 132 -12.31 15.66 -5.81
C ASP A 132 -12.40 14.76 -4.57
N ARG A 133 -13.27 13.74 -4.59
CA ARG A 133 -13.34 12.72 -3.51
C ARG A 133 -12.05 11.93 -3.39
N TRP A 134 -11.47 11.46 -4.51
CA TRP A 134 -10.20 10.74 -4.49
C TRP A 134 -9.04 11.60 -4.00
N LEU A 135 -8.96 12.86 -4.44
CA LEU A 135 -7.95 13.81 -3.97
C LEU A 135 -8.14 14.14 -2.49
N THR A 136 -9.37 14.29 -2.03
CA THR A 136 -9.70 14.51 -0.62
C THR A 136 -9.25 13.31 0.22
N ALA A 137 -9.50 12.08 -0.23
CA ALA A 137 -9.06 10.86 0.46
C ALA A 137 -7.54 10.79 0.58
N ILE A 138 -6.79 11.10 -0.49
CA ILE A 138 -5.32 11.12 -0.45
C ILE A 138 -4.81 12.22 0.48
N ASN A 139 -5.39 13.42 0.44
CA ASN A 139 -5.00 14.51 1.32
C ASN A 139 -5.24 14.14 2.79
N ALA A 140 -6.42 13.59 3.11
CA ALA A 140 -6.71 13.09 4.45
C ALA A 140 -5.71 12.00 4.88
N ALA A 141 -5.36 11.09 3.98
CA ALA A 141 -4.38 10.03 4.24
C ALA A 141 -3.00 10.59 4.55
N THR A 142 -2.51 11.57 3.79
CA THR A 142 -1.20 12.19 4.04
C THR A 142 -1.14 12.99 5.34
N PHE A 143 -2.30 13.41 5.85
CA PHE A 143 -2.41 14.08 7.15
C PHE A 143 -2.48 13.09 8.33
N ALA A 144 -3.25 12.01 8.18
CA ALA A 144 -3.44 11.00 9.24
C ALA A 144 -2.23 10.08 9.39
N PHE A 145 -1.69 9.60 8.27
CA PHE A 145 -0.56 8.66 8.25
C PHE A 145 0.79 9.39 8.25
N SER A 146 1.82 8.69 8.68
CA SER A 146 3.19 9.19 8.61
C SER A 146 3.61 9.39 7.15
N ARG A 147 4.51 10.34 6.91
CA ARG A 147 5.13 10.49 5.59
C ARG A 147 5.66 9.15 5.07
N TRP A 148 5.40 8.83 3.82
CA TRP A 148 5.76 7.56 3.16
C TRP A 148 4.98 6.33 3.67
N SER A 149 3.87 6.53 4.37
CA SER A 149 2.93 5.46 4.73
C SER A 149 1.66 5.48 3.87
N VAL A 150 1.61 6.33 2.87
CA VAL A 150 0.56 6.35 1.85
C VAL A 150 1.18 5.95 0.52
N VAL A 151 0.53 4.99 -0.14
CA VAL A 151 0.93 4.46 -1.45
C VAL A 151 -0.19 4.76 -2.43
N SER A 152 0.13 5.03 -3.67
CA SER A 152 -0.88 5.15 -4.71
C SER A 152 -0.37 4.65 -6.05
N GLU A 153 -1.18 3.85 -6.71
CA GLU A 153 -0.89 3.28 -8.02
C GLU A 153 -1.42 4.19 -9.13
N ILE A 154 -0.59 4.43 -10.14
CA ILE A 154 -0.89 5.25 -11.32
C ILE A 154 -1.02 4.35 -12.54
N THR A 155 -2.06 4.57 -13.36
CA THR A 155 -2.20 3.93 -14.67
C THR A 155 -1.25 4.57 -15.68
N VAL A 156 -0.65 3.74 -16.53
CA VAL A 156 0.31 4.15 -17.58
C VAL A 156 -0.32 4.07 -18.96
N GLU A 157 -1.48 3.41 -19.11
CA GLU A 157 -2.04 2.98 -20.40
C GLU A 157 -2.48 4.12 -21.30
N HIS A 158 -3.05 5.17 -20.75
CA HIS A 158 -3.69 6.25 -21.53
C HIS A 158 -3.02 7.61 -21.36
N ALA A 159 -2.03 7.72 -20.49
CA ALA A 159 -1.36 8.98 -20.20
C ALA A 159 -0.04 9.11 -20.98
N ALA A 160 0.24 10.31 -21.47
CA ALA A 160 1.55 10.59 -22.06
C ALA A 160 2.66 10.38 -21.01
N PRO A 161 3.85 9.86 -21.38
CA PRO A 161 4.94 9.63 -20.43
C PRO A 161 5.33 10.86 -19.59
N ARG A 162 5.16 12.05 -20.14
CA ARG A 162 5.39 13.32 -19.43
C ARG A 162 4.38 13.53 -18.29
N GLU A 163 3.13 13.18 -18.52
CA GLU A 163 2.07 13.31 -17.50
C GLU A 163 2.30 12.33 -16.35
N VAL A 164 2.64 11.07 -16.67
CA VAL A 164 2.99 10.07 -15.66
C VAL A 164 4.17 10.55 -14.80
N ARG A 165 5.22 11.11 -15.41
CA ARG A 165 6.37 11.67 -14.67
C ARG A 165 5.97 12.85 -13.79
N ASN A 166 5.09 13.72 -14.25
CA ASN A 166 4.59 14.83 -13.44
C ASN A 166 3.82 14.32 -12.21
N ARG A 167 2.92 13.34 -12.40
CA ARG A 167 2.17 12.72 -11.29
C ARG A 167 3.08 12.04 -10.27
N ILE A 168 4.11 11.30 -10.74
CA ILE A 168 5.13 10.73 -9.86
C ILE A 168 5.77 11.82 -8.99
N ASN A 169 6.17 12.94 -9.59
CA ASN A 169 6.81 14.04 -8.86
C ASN A 169 5.85 14.71 -7.86
N GLU A 170 4.59 14.93 -8.23
CA GLU A 170 3.56 15.49 -7.35
C GLU A 170 3.29 14.59 -6.13
N MET A 171 3.14 13.29 -6.34
CA MET A 171 2.96 12.33 -5.25
C MET A 171 4.13 12.34 -4.27
N LEU A 172 5.36 12.29 -4.79
CA LEU A 172 6.56 12.30 -3.97
C LEU A 172 6.72 13.62 -3.20
N ALA A 173 6.36 14.75 -3.80
CA ALA A 173 6.35 16.03 -3.11
C ALA A 173 5.42 16.02 -1.90
N ASN A 174 4.26 15.37 -2.02
CA ASN A 174 3.27 15.20 -0.96
C ASN A 174 3.58 14.04 0.02
N GLY A 175 4.70 13.32 -0.15
CA GLY A 175 5.07 12.22 0.72
C GLY A 175 4.29 10.93 0.48
N VAL A 176 3.67 10.78 -0.68
CA VAL A 176 3.00 9.57 -1.17
C VAL A 176 3.98 8.76 -2.01
N ILE A 177 4.00 7.45 -1.86
CA ILE A 177 4.82 6.54 -2.66
C ILE A 177 4.06 6.18 -3.94
N PRO A 178 4.50 6.67 -5.13
CA PRO A 178 3.87 6.27 -6.37
C PRO A 178 4.30 4.87 -6.78
N LEU A 179 3.33 4.06 -7.25
CA LEU A 179 3.55 2.81 -7.95
C LEU A 179 3.01 2.93 -9.38
N LEU A 180 3.56 2.14 -10.30
CA LEU A 180 3.03 2.07 -11.65
C LEU A 180 2.25 0.77 -11.79
N LYS A 181 0.98 0.87 -12.20
CA LYS A 181 0.20 -0.29 -12.60
C LYS A 181 0.83 -0.88 -13.85
N PRO A 182 1.19 -2.18 -13.86
CA PRO A 182 1.59 -2.83 -15.09
C PRO A 182 0.46 -2.66 -16.11
N ALA A 183 0.77 -2.13 -17.29
CA ALA A 183 -0.22 -1.93 -18.32
C ALA A 183 -0.77 -3.29 -18.79
N GLY A 184 -2.09 -3.41 -18.94
CA GLY A 184 -2.74 -4.51 -19.64
C GLY A 184 -2.42 -4.52 -21.15
N GLU A 185 -3.26 -5.07 -22.01
CA GLU A 185 -3.05 -5.14 -23.47
C GLU A 185 -3.09 -3.78 -24.20
N GLY A 186 -3.04 -2.67 -23.48
CA GLY A 186 -3.13 -1.31 -24.00
C GLY A 186 -1.84 -0.76 -24.62
N ASN A 187 -1.95 0.45 -25.15
CA ASN A 187 -1.11 1.20 -26.09
C ASN A 187 0.41 1.38 -25.80
N LEU A 188 0.97 0.92 -24.70
CA LEU A 188 2.43 0.92 -24.50
C LEU A 188 3.07 -0.32 -25.15
N ASN A 189 3.03 -0.38 -26.47
CA ASN A 189 3.67 -1.44 -27.26
C ASN A 189 5.21 -1.38 -27.21
N ASN A 190 5.79 -0.41 -26.49
CA ASN A 190 7.23 -0.23 -26.45
C ASN A 190 7.77 -0.59 -25.05
N LEU A 191 8.38 -1.77 -24.94
CA LEU A 191 9.07 -2.25 -23.74
C LEU A 191 10.10 -1.22 -23.24
N GLU A 192 10.79 -0.53 -24.15
CA GLU A 192 11.79 0.47 -23.83
C GLU A 192 11.18 1.68 -23.10
N GLU A 193 10.01 2.14 -23.52
CA GLU A 193 9.34 3.26 -22.86
C GLU A 193 8.88 2.91 -21.45
N ARG A 194 8.37 1.68 -21.24
CA ARG A 194 8.04 1.15 -19.92
C ARG A 194 9.28 1.06 -19.03
N MET A 195 10.36 0.50 -19.53
CA MET A 195 11.62 0.43 -18.81
C MET A 195 12.13 1.83 -18.42
N ASN A 196 11.98 2.82 -19.31
CA ASN A 196 12.35 4.21 -19.04
C ASN A 196 11.49 4.84 -17.93
N LEU A 197 10.19 4.53 -17.87
CA LEU A 197 9.30 5.00 -16.80
C LEU A 197 9.65 4.37 -15.45
N TYR A 198 9.88 3.06 -15.41
CA TYR A 198 10.32 2.41 -14.17
C TYR A 198 11.70 2.90 -13.71
N SER A 199 12.64 3.10 -14.63
CA SER A 199 13.96 3.68 -14.34
C SER A 199 13.83 5.10 -13.78
N PHE A 200 12.94 5.91 -14.34
CA PHE A 200 12.62 7.23 -13.82
C PHE A 200 12.03 7.14 -12.40
N LEU A 201 11.05 6.25 -12.17
CA LEU A 201 10.46 6.02 -10.86
C LEU A 201 11.52 5.67 -9.81
N ALA A 202 12.39 4.71 -10.11
CA ALA A 202 13.48 4.31 -9.21
C ALA A 202 14.43 5.46 -8.88
N ALA A 203 14.78 6.27 -9.89
CA ALA A 203 15.62 7.45 -9.70
C ALA A 203 14.95 8.50 -8.80
N GLN A 204 13.63 8.70 -8.94
CA GLN A 204 12.87 9.63 -8.09
C GLN A 204 12.73 9.10 -6.66
N TRP A 205 12.45 7.81 -6.45
CA TRP A 205 12.46 7.21 -5.11
C TRP A 205 13.80 7.43 -4.40
N HIS A 206 14.90 7.21 -5.11
CA HIS A 206 16.25 7.46 -4.59
C HIS A 206 16.46 8.94 -4.24
N ARG A 207 16.11 9.85 -5.16
CA ARG A 207 16.25 11.29 -4.98
C ARG A 207 15.50 11.82 -3.75
N HIS A 208 14.29 11.30 -3.54
CA HIS A 208 13.43 11.68 -2.41
C HIS A 208 13.70 10.86 -1.14
N GLN A 209 14.67 9.93 -1.18
CA GLN A 209 15.03 9.05 -0.07
C GLN A 209 13.82 8.27 0.47
N VAL A 210 12.97 7.77 -0.43
CA VAL A 210 11.76 7.00 -0.08
C VAL A 210 12.17 5.71 0.63
N PRO A 211 11.66 5.45 1.85
CA PRO A 211 11.95 4.21 2.58
C PRO A 211 11.12 3.05 2.02
N LEU A 212 11.61 2.37 0.98
CA LEU A 212 10.89 1.27 0.32
C LEU A 212 10.84 -0.02 1.13
N LYS A 213 11.72 -0.19 2.11
CA LYS A 213 11.83 -1.42 2.89
C LYS A 213 10.51 -1.90 3.51
N PRO A 214 9.62 -1.03 4.03
CA PRO A 214 8.32 -1.43 4.55
C PRO A 214 7.41 -2.16 3.56
N ILE A 215 7.53 -1.84 2.29
CA ILE A 215 6.73 -2.41 1.19
C ILE A 215 7.55 -3.27 0.22
N GLU A 216 8.84 -3.43 0.48
CA GLU A 216 9.76 -4.21 -0.37
C GLU A 216 9.24 -5.61 -0.70
N PRO A 217 8.66 -6.39 0.25
CA PRO A 217 8.10 -7.70 -0.06
C PRO A 217 7.01 -7.64 -1.14
N LEU A 218 6.17 -6.60 -1.13
CA LEU A 218 5.17 -6.37 -2.17
C LEU A 218 5.80 -5.93 -3.48
N LEU A 219 6.75 -5.00 -3.43
CA LEU A 219 7.46 -4.51 -4.63
C LEU A 219 8.21 -5.63 -5.36
N GLN A 220 8.74 -6.60 -4.63
CA GLN A 220 9.37 -7.79 -5.20
C GLN A 220 8.39 -8.61 -6.06
N LEU A 221 7.12 -8.61 -5.74
CA LEU A 221 6.09 -9.34 -6.47
C LEU A 221 5.43 -8.51 -7.58
N THR A 222 5.28 -7.20 -7.36
CA THR A 222 4.43 -6.34 -8.21
C THR A 222 5.21 -5.38 -9.11
N THR A 223 6.53 -5.31 -8.98
CA THR A 223 7.35 -4.40 -9.80
C THR A 223 8.50 -5.13 -10.49
N PRO A 224 9.01 -4.61 -11.61
CA PRO A 224 10.11 -5.22 -12.34
C PRO A 224 11.49 -4.93 -11.72
N PHE A 225 11.55 -4.48 -10.46
CA PHE A 225 12.81 -4.21 -9.81
C PHE A 225 13.41 -5.47 -9.19
N ASP A 226 14.73 -5.56 -9.26
CA ASP A 226 15.50 -6.53 -8.51
C ASP A 226 15.99 -5.88 -7.21
N PHE A 227 15.48 -6.38 -6.10
CA PHE A 227 15.91 -5.98 -4.77
C PHE A 227 17.02 -6.93 -4.34
N ALA A 228 18.24 -6.40 -4.13
CA ALA A 228 19.33 -7.21 -3.64
C ALA A 228 18.99 -7.76 -2.26
N GLU A 229 19.03 -9.06 -2.08
CA GLU A 229 18.96 -9.64 -0.75
C GLU A 229 20.07 -9.01 0.10
N SER A 230 19.71 -8.46 1.26
CA SER A 230 20.66 -7.89 2.20
C SER A 230 21.57 -9.05 2.70
N SER A 231 22.73 -9.22 2.08
CA SER A 231 23.60 -10.37 2.19
C SER A 231 24.47 -10.38 3.47
N GLY A 232 23.92 -9.95 4.60
CA GLY A 232 24.65 -10.00 5.87
C GLY A 232 23.74 -10.35 7.04
N PHE A 233 24.06 -11.44 7.76
CA PHE A 233 23.35 -11.85 8.96
C PHE A 233 23.20 -10.70 9.99
N LEU A 234 24.24 -9.89 10.16
CA LEU A 234 24.22 -8.72 11.04
C LEU A 234 23.28 -7.61 10.53
N GLN A 235 23.26 -7.38 9.21
CA GLN A 235 22.37 -6.42 8.58
C GLN A 235 20.90 -6.82 8.76
N GLY A 236 20.58 -8.10 8.62
CA GLY A 236 19.25 -8.65 8.86
C GLY A 236 18.76 -8.45 10.30
N ILE A 237 19.66 -8.57 11.29
CA ILE A 237 19.32 -8.32 12.72
C ILE A 237 19.06 -6.82 12.97
N ILE A 238 19.95 -5.95 12.47
CA ILE A 238 19.81 -4.49 12.61
C ILE A 238 18.51 -4.04 11.96
N ASP A 239 18.18 -4.58 10.82
CA ASP A 239 16.97 -4.27 10.07
C ASP A 239 15.70 -4.72 10.80
N LYS A 240 15.70 -5.93 11.39
CA LYS A 240 14.59 -6.37 12.25
C LYS A 240 14.39 -5.46 13.47
N ILE A 241 15.46 -5.08 14.14
CA ILE A 241 15.38 -4.15 15.30
C ILE A 241 14.81 -2.80 14.86
N ARG A 242 15.22 -2.29 13.70
CA ARG A 242 14.72 -1.02 13.15
C ARG A 242 13.24 -1.11 12.79
N ASP A 243 12.80 -2.20 12.17
CA ASP A 243 11.40 -2.44 11.83
C ASP A 243 10.52 -2.54 13.08
N HIS A 244 10.94 -3.29 14.09
CA HIS A 244 10.23 -3.35 15.38
C HIS A 244 10.13 -1.98 16.07
N ARG A 245 11.18 -1.17 16.05
CA ARG A 245 11.13 0.20 16.58
C ARG A 245 10.16 1.09 15.80
N THR A 246 10.13 0.96 14.49
CA THR A 246 9.23 1.75 13.63
C THR A 246 7.77 1.39 13.91
N LEU A 247 7.44 0.10 14.03
CA LEU A 247 6.11 -0.38 14.38
C LEU A 247 5.72 0.10 15.78
N ALA A 248 6.57 -0.09 16.78
CA ALA A 248 6.32 0.36 18.14
C ALA A 248 6.10 1.89 18.23
N THR A 249 6.84 2.67 17.44
CA THR A 249 6.65 4.13 17.37
C THR A 249 5.30 4.49 16.72
N SER A 250 4.88 3.76 15.70
CA SER A 250 3.57 3.94 15.07
C SER A 250 2.44 3.61 16.06
N ASP A 251 2.56 2.50 16.77
CA ASP A 251 1.56 2.08 17.75
C ASP A 251 1.49 3.04 18.95
N LEU A 252 2.64 3.57 19.41
CA LEU A 252 2.66 4.60 20.45
C LEU A 252 1.96 5.89 19.99
N ARG A 253 2.19 6.33 18.76
CA ARG A 253 1.50 7.53 18.21
C ARG A 253 -0.02 7.34 18.14
N ARG A 254 -0.49 6.13 17.75
CA ARG A 254 -1.92 5.79 17.75
C ARG A 254 -2.48 5.88 19.15
N HIS A 255 -1.80 5.27 20.12
CA HIS A 255 -2.22 5.28 21.53
C HIS A 255 -2.31 6.71 22.08
N LEU A 256 -1.32 7.55 21.80
CA LEU A 256 -1.34 8.96 22.21
C LEU A 256 -2.47 9.76 21.57
N ARG A 257 -2.84 9.47 20.30
CA ARG A 257 -4.00 10.11 19.65
C ARG A 257 -5.32 9.69 20.29
N THR A 258 -5.52 8.40 20.56
CA THR A 258 -6.73 7.91 21.23
C THR A 258 -6.85 8.50 22.62
N SER A 259 -5.80 8.45 23.44
CA SER A 259 -5.79 9.02 24.80
C SER A 259 -5.98 10.55 24.79
N GLY A 260 -5.43 11.25 23.82
CA GLY A 260 -5.62 12.70 23.66
C GLY A 260 -7.05 13.06 23.26
N ALA A 261 -7.69 12.26 22.43
CA ALA A 261 -9.10 12.41 22.07
C ALA A 261 -10.01 12.15 23.26
N GLU A 262 -9.80 11.05 24.01
CA GLU A 262 -10.56 10.74 25.22
C GLU A 262 -10.44 11.83 26.29
N ALA A 263 -9.22 12.31 26.57
CA ALA A 263 -9.01 13.41 27.50
C ALA A 263 -9.68 14.73 27.06
N SER A 264 -9.79 14.96 25.75
CA SER A 264 -10.50 16.12 25.20
C SER A 264 -12.01 16.01 25.39
N PHE A 265 -12.59 14.81 25.23
CA PHE A 265 -14.02 14.57 25.47
C PHE A 265 -14.36 14.69 26.96
N GLU A 266 -13.55 14.11 27.86
CA GLU A 266 -13.74 14.27 29.30
C GLU A 266 -13.63 15.73 29.76
N SER A 267 -12.71 16.51 29.19
CA SER A 267 -12.55 17.94 29.50
C SER A 267 -13.71 18.81 28.95
N ALA A 268 -14.38 18.36 27.89
CA ALA A 268 -15.54 19.03 27.33
C ALA A 268 -16.85 18.69 28.04
N GLY A 269 -16.83 17.77 29.00
CA GLY A 269 -18.00 17.39 29.82
C GLY A 269 -19.07 16.60 29.06
N LEU A 270 -18.64 15.85 28.04
CA LEU A 270 -19.47 14.91 27.27
C LEU A 270 -19.21 13.47 27.70
#